data_5954cde57e2165d770c06acdf0b10504
#
_entry.id   5954cde57e2165d770c06acdf0b10504
#
_cell.length_a   1.000
_cell.length_b   1.000
_cell.length_c   1.000
_cell.angle_alpha   90.00
_cell.angle_beta   90.00
_cell.angle_gamma   90.00
#
_symmetry.space_group_name_H-M   'P 1'
#
loop_
_entity.id
_entity.type
_entity.pdbx_description
1 polymer ?
#
loop_
_entity_poly.entity_id
_entity_poly.type
_entity_poly.pdbx_seq_one_letter_code
_entity_poly.pdbx_strand_id
1 'polypeptide(L)'
;IYRMYRSSDVPKGCEGPCKVQSYEQRHDISHVGKVMCISDITRGNGITHRVGKRFCVKSVYILGKIWMDENIKLKNHTNSVIFWLVRGRRPYGTPMDFGQVFNMFDDEPSTATVKNDLRDRYQVMHRFHSKVTGGQYASNEQALVRRFWRVNNHVVYNHQEAGKYENHTENALVLDM
;
A
#
# COMPACT_ATOMS: atom_id res chain seq x y z
N ILE A 1 14.66 22.92 0.50
CA ILE A 1 13.41 22.36 1.09
C ILE A 1 12.22 22.61 0.17
N TYR A 2 12.09 23.78 -0.45
CA TYR A 2 10.96 24.11 -1.34
C TYR A 2 10.94 23.37 -2.68
N ARG A 3 12.05 22.79 -3.13
CA ARG A 3 12.12 22.03 -4.41
C ARG A 3 11.48 20.64 -4.35
N MET A 4 11.25 20.09 -3.16
CA MET A 4 10.63 18.76 -3.02
C MET A 4 9.13 18.73 -3.37
N TYR A 5 8.47 19.89 -3.40
CA TYR A 5 7.03 20.00 -3.63
C TYR A 5 6.64 20.59 -4.99
N ARG A 6 7.61 21.04 -5.79
CA ARG A 6 7.38 21.53 -7.15
C ARG A 6 7.84 20.48 -8.16
N SER A 7 6.96 19.59 -8.52
CA SER A 7 7.09 18.77 -9.70
C SER A 7 6.49 19.54 -10.87
N SER A 8 7.24 19.70 -11.97
CA SER A 8 6.75 20.26 -13.22
C SER A 8 5.61 19.48 -13.86
N ASP A 9 5.36 18.27 -13.36
CA ASP A 9 4.35 17.34 -13.87
C ASP A 9 2.99 17.44 -13.15
N VAL A 10 2.80 18.49 -12.33
CA VAL A 10 1.51 18.72 -11.68
C VAL A 10 0.58 19.37 -12.67
N PRO A 11 -0.58 18.76 -12.97
CA PRO A 11 -1.58 19.38 -13.85
C PRO A 11 -1.96 20.77 -13.33
N LYS A 12 -2.12 21.73 -14.24
CA LYS A 12 -2.61 23.07 -13.89
C LYS A 12 -3.92 22.95 -13.09
N GLY A 13 -4.01 23.62 -11.95
CA GLY A 13 -5.13 23.52 -11.02
C GLY A 13 -4.92 22.56 -9.84
N CYS A 14 -3.87 21.74 -9.87
CA CYS A 14 -3.40 20.98 -8.71
C CYS A 14 -2.15 21.61 -8.07
N GLU A 15 -1.87 22.84 -8.40
CA GLU A 15 -0.75 23.63 -7.92
C GLU A 15 -1.05 24.16 -6.52
N GLY A 16 -0.65 23.44 -5.53
CA GLY A 16 -0.78 23.84 -4.14
C GLY A 16 0.06 22.95 -3.23
N PRO A 17 0.25 23.34 -1.97
CA PRO A 17 0.91 22.48 -1.03
C PRO A 17 0.13 21.17 -0.89
N CYS A 18 0.78 20.05 -1.17
CA CYS A 18 0.18 18.74 -0.95
C CYS A 18 -0.06 18.53 0.54
N LYS A 19 -1.24 18.02 0.86
CA LYS A 19 -1.53 17.51 2.21
C LYS A 19 -0.83 16.18 2.40
N VAL A 20 -0.36 15.91 3.60
CA VAL A 20 0.30 14.65 3.96
C VAL A 20 -0.56 13.91 4.96
N GLN A 21 -0.84 12.65 4.65
CA GLN A 21 -1.45 11.70 5.56
C GLN A 21 -0.43 10.65 5.94
N SER A 22 -0.25 10.41 7.23
CA SER A 22 0.64 9.38 7.77
C SER A 22 -0.16 8.27 8.44
N TYR A 23 0.27 7.04 8.21
CA TYR A 23 -0.21 5.85 8.90
C TYR A 23 0.97 5.22 9.63
N GLU A 24 0.89 5.14 10.94
CA GLU A 24 1.91 4.54 11.79
C GLU A 24 1.30 3.33 12.48
N GLN A 25 1.64 2.15 12.00
CA GLN A 25 1.08 0.90 12.50
C GLN A 25 2.15 -0.20 12.52
N ARG A 26 2.04 -1.07 13.52
CA ARG A 26 2.74 -2.35 13.56
C ARG A 26 1.80 -3.43 13.03
N HIS A 27 2.29 -4.23 12.10
CA HIS A 27 1.55 -5.34 11.54
C HIS A 27 2.32 -6.64 11.74
N ASP A 28 1.61 -7.66 12.21
CA ASP A 28 2.08 -9.03 12.16
C ASP A 28 1.67 -9.60 10.80
N ILE A 29 2.66 -10.01 10.01
CA ILE A 29 2.47 -10.53 8.66
C ILE A 29 2.62 -12.04 8.73
N SER A 30 1.58 -12.76 8.36
CA SER A 30 1.56 -14.21 8.22
C SER A 30 1.69 -14.62 6.75
N HIS A 31 1.72 -15.93 6.49
CA HIS A 31 1.70 -16.48 5.13
C HIS A 31 0.44 -16.11 4.31
N VAL A 32 -0.65 -15.74 4.97
CA VAL A 32 -1.89 -15.28 4.30
C VAL A 32 -1.75 -13.84 3.80
N GLY A 33 -0.77 -13.11 4.35
CA GLY A 33 -0.58 -11.69 4.04
C GLY A 33 -1.44 -10.76 4.89
N LYS A 34 -1.30 -9.47 4.62
CA LYS A 34 -2.05 -8.39 5.26
C LYS A 34 -2.42 -7.34 4.23
N VAL A 35 -3.67 -6.91 4.24
CA VAL A 35 -4.21 -5.90 3.33
C VAL A 35 -4.51 -4.62 4.10
N MET A 36 -4.06 -3.49 3.60
CA MET A 36 -4.30 -2.17 4.19
C MET A 36 -4.69 -1.15 3.12
N CYS A 37 -5.81 -0.46 3.31
CA CYS A 37 -6.16 0.67 2.45
C CYS A 37 -5.38 1.92 2.89
N ILE A 38 -4.57 2.46 1.98
CA ILE A 38 -3.75 3.66 2.24
C ILE A 38 -4.38 4.95 1.71
N SER A 39 -5.51 4.86 1.03
CA SER A 39 -6.28 6.02 0.57
C SER A 39 -7.46 6.37 1.48
N ASP A 40 -7.54 5.80 2.67
CA ASP A 40 -8.59 6.07 3.66
C ASP A 40 -8.40 7.44 4.30
N ILE A 41 -9.01 8.48 3.71
CA ILE A 41 -8.86 9.86 4.17
C ILE A 41 -10.24 10.44 4.51
N THR A 42 -10.41 10.82 5.77
CA THR A 42 -11.65 11.45 6.27
C THR A 42 -11.83 12.84 5.65
N ARG A 43 -13.07 13.23 5.39
CA ARG A 43 -13.42 14.56 4.92
C ARG A 43 -13.42 15.55 6.08
N GLY A 44 -12.89 16.74 5.86
CA GLY A 44 -12.86 17.81 6.88
C GLY A 44 -11.95 18.95 6.47
N ASN A 45 -11.84 19.93 7.36
CA ASN A 45 -11.03 21.14 7.15
C ASN A 45 -9.60 21.02 7.67
N GLY A 46 -9.23 19.89 8.31
CA GLY A 46 -7.90 19.68 8.87
C GLY A 46 -6.83 19.50 7.79
N ILE A 47 -5.57 19.62 8.21
CA ILE A 47 -4.38 19.52 7.34
C ILE A 47 -4.31 18.15 6.67
N THR A 48 -4.74 17.10 7.37
CA THR A 48 -4.72 15.71 6.89
C THR A 48 -6.03 15.26 6.22
N HIS A 49 -7.05 16.10 6.21
CA HIS A 49 -8.37 15.75 5.70
C HIS A 49 -8.53 16.14 4.22
N ARG A 50 -9.37 15.38 3.51
CA ARG A 50 -9.82 15.76 2.16
C ARG A 50 -10.91 16.83 2.26
N VAL A 51 -10.91 17.78 1.36
CA VAL A 51 -11.95 18.83 1.31
C VAL A 51 -13.18 18.36 0.54
N GLY A 52 -12.99 17.64 -0.54
CA GLY A 52 -14.06 17.19 -1.44
C GLY A 52 -14.16 15.68 -1.54
N LYS A 53 -14.95 15.23 -2.51
CA LYS A 53 -15.11 13.80 -2.85
C LYS A 53 -13.93 13.25 -3.66
N ARG A 54 -13.19 14.10 -4.33
CA ARG A 54 -12.10 13.73 -5.23
C ARG A 54 -10.79 14.32 -4.72
N PHE A 55 -9.75 13.53 -4.77
CA PHE A 55 -8.39 13.98 -4.54
C PHE A 55 -7.41 13.15 -5.35
N CYS A 56 -6.21 13.67 -5.52
CA CYS A 56 -5.14 12.97 -6.20
C CYS A 56 -4.05 12.58 -5.22
N VAL A 57 -3.77 11.30 -5.09
CA VAL A 57 -2.60 10.79 -4.38
C VAL A 57 -1.40 10.99 -5.30
N LYS A 58 -0.53 11.93 -4.99
CA LYS A 58 0.66 12.25 -5.81
C LYS A 58 1.74 11.21 -5.63
N SER A 59 2.01 10.84 -4.40
CA SER A 59 3.09 9.92 -4.06
C SER A 59 2.75 9.14 -2.79
N VAL A 60 3.36 7.99 -2.68
CA VAL A 60 3.34 7.13 -1.50
C VAL A 60 4.78 6.93 -1.05
N TYR A 61 5.04 7.17 0.23
CA TYR A 61 6.31 6.91 0.86
C TYR A 61 6.13 5.85 1.95
N ILE A 62 6.88 4.76 1.82
CA ILE A 62 6.88 3.67 2.80
C ILE A 62 8.23 3.67 3.49
N LEU A 63 8.18 3.80 4.80
CA LEU A 63 9.33 3.65 5.68
C LEU A 63 8.95 2.63 6.74
N GLY A 64 9.71 1.57 6.85
CA GLY A 64 9.43 0.51 7.79
C GLY A 64 10.65 -0.31 8.14
N LYS A 65 10.46 -1.16 9.12
CA LYS A 65 11.44 -2.13 9.56
C LYS A 65 10.73 -3.48 9.65
N ILE A 66 11.31 -4.48 9.04
CA ILE A 66 10.84 -5.86 9.10
C ILE A 66 11.79 -6.64 9.99
N TRP A 67 11.24 -7.46 10.88
CA TRP A 67 12.02 -8.40 11.68
C TRP A 67 11.23 -9.69 11.86
N MET A 68 11.94 -10.75 12.18
CA MET A 68 11.33 -12.04 12.44
C MET A 68 10.89 -12.16 13.89
N ASP A 69 9.83 -12.93 14.13
CA ASP A 69 9.47 -13.35 15.47
C ASP A 69 10.61 -14.16 16.14
N GLU A 70 10.80 -13.99 17.44
CA GLU A 70 11.89 -14.62 18.17
C GLU A 70 11.85 -16.15 18.10
N ASN A 71 10.66 -16.75 18.03
CA ASN A 71 10.50 -18.20 17.91
C ASN A 71 10.98 -18.75 16.56
N ILE A 72 10.87 -17.93 15.51
CA ILE A 72 11.29 -18.28 14.15
C ILE A 72 12.75 -17.89 13.91
N LYS A 73 13.22 -16.85 14.58
CA LYS A 73 14.57 -16.32 14.47
C LYS A 73 15.66 -17.36 14.76
N LEU A 74 15.41 -18.29 15.66
CA LEU A 74 16.34 -19.36 16.02
C LEU A 74 16.52 -20.41 14.91
N LYS A 75 15.62 -20.45 13.94
CA LYS A 75 15.66 -21.38 12.81
C LYS A 75 16.41 -20.73 11.64
N ASN A 76 17.22 -21.52 10.95
CA ASN A 76 17.92 -21.09 9.73
C ASN A 76 16.94 -20.98 8.55
N HIS A 77 16.02 -20.03 8.61
CA HIS A 77 15.08 -19.76 7.56
C HIS A 77 15.28 -18.35 6.98
N THR A 78 15.13 -18.25 5.66
CA THR A 78 15.06 -16.97 4.99
C THR A 78 13.60 -16.74 4.63
N ASN A 79 13.04 -15.63 5.11
CA ASN A 79 11.69 -15.20 4.77
C ASN A 79 11.75 -13.99 3.84
N SER A 80 10.89 -13.99 2.84
CA SER A 80 10.70 -12.86 1.94
C SER A 80 9.34 -12.24 2.19
N VAL A 81 9.31 -10.93 2.39
CA VAL A 81 8.07 -10.16 2.47
C VAL A 81 7.95 -9.36 1.19
N ILE A 82 6.83 -9.50 0.51
CA ILE A 82 6.55 -8.83 -0.75
C ILE A 82 5.46 -7.79 -0.51
N PHE A 83 5.71 -6.58 -0.95
CA PHE A 83 4.79 -5.47 -0.85
C PHE A 83 4.22 -5.16 -2.23
N TRP A 84 2.91 -5.05 -2.30
CA TRP A 84 2.18 -4.75 -3.51
C TRP A 84 1.36 -3.49 -3.35
N LEU A 85 1.59 -2.50 -4.18
CA LEU A 85 0.70 -1.35 -4.28
C LEU A 85 -0.31 -1.62 -5.39
N VAL A 86 -1.55 -1.78 -5.00
CA VAL A 86 -2.65 -2.16 -5.89
C VAL A 86 -3.67 -1.04 -5.95
N ARG A 87 -4.14 -0.74 -7.15
CA ARG A 87 -5.24 0.17 -7.40
C ARG A 87 -6.53 -0.63 -7.63
N GLY A 88 -7.51 -0.47 -6.76
CA GLY A 88 -8.87 -0.96 -6.95
C GLY A 88 -9.70 0.07 -7.72
N ARG A 89 -9.97 -0.19 -8.99
CA ARG A 89 -10.70 0.75 -9.86
C ARG A 89 -12.15 0.95 -9.44
N ARG A 90 -12.77 -0.11 -8.96
CA ARG A 90 -14.17 -0.13 -8.48
C ARG A 90 -14.22 -0.83 -7.13
N PRO A 91 -13.83 -0.13 -6.05
CA PRO A 91 -13.87 -0.70 -4.71
C PRO A 91 -15.33 -0.92 -4.29
N TYR A 92 -15.55 -2.02 -3.58
CA TYR A 92 -16.85 -2.37 -3.04
C TYR A 92 -16.65 -3.20 -1.77
N GLY A 93 -17.42 -2.87 -0.72
CA GLY A 93 -17.37 -3.57 0.54
C GLY A 93 -16.06 -3.39 1.29
N THR A 94 -15.43 -4.47 1.70
CA THR A 94 -14.11 -4.51 2.34
C THR A 94 -13.02 -4.80 1.32
N PRO A 95 -11.75 -4.41 1.57
CA PRO A 95 -10.63 -4.84 0.74
C PRO A 95 -10.59 -6.38 0.66
N MET A 96 -10.42 -6.91 -0.53
CA MET A 96 -10.27 -8.36 -0.73
C MET A 96 -8.89 -8.79 -0.27
N ASP A 97 -8.80 -10.00 0.29
CA ASP A 97 -7.54 -10.61 0.68
C ASP A 97 -6.66 -10.92 -0.54
N PHE A 98 -5.35 -11.02 -0.32
CA PHE A 98 -4.38 -11.28 -1.38
C PHE A 98 -4.75 -12.50 -2.22
N GLY A 99 -5.05 -13.64 -1.59
CA GLY A 99 -5.42 -14.87 -2.30
C GLY A 99 -6.73 -14.80 -3.08
N GLN A 100 -7.61 -13.84 -2.78
CA GLN A 100 -8.82 -13.59 -3.54
C GLN A 100 -8.54 -12.82 -4.84
N VAL A 101 -7.58 -11.90 -4.80
CA VAL A 101 -7.22 -11.01 -5.94
C VAL A 101 -6.19 -11.65 -6.85
N PHE A 102 -5.21 -12.32 -6.26
CA PHE A 102 -4.07 -12.87 -6.98
C PHE A 102 -4.16 -14.38 -7.17
N ASN A 103 -3.68 -14.83 -8.31
CA ASN A 103 -3.46 -16.23 -8.60
C ASN A 103 -1.99 -16.54 -8.29
N MET A 104 -1.77 -17.48 -7.39
CA MET A 104 -0.44 -17.96 -6.99
C MET A 104 -0.24 -19.36 -7.52
N PHE A 105 0.92 -19.63 -8.08
CA PHE A 105 1.34 -20.97 -8.40
C PHE A 105 2.05 -21.57 -7.18
N ASP A 106 1.59 -22.71 -6.73
CA ASP A 106 2.18 -23.45 -5.60
C ASP A 106 2.27 -22.61 -4.30
N ASP A 107 1.26 -21.77 -4.05
CA ASP A 107 1.19 -20.83 -2.95
C ASP A 107 2.39 -19.84 -2.85
N GLU A 108 3.12 -19.66 -3.95
CA GLU A 108 4.28 -18.77 -4.02
C GLU A 108 3.86 -17.35 -4.45
N PRO A 109 3.90 -16.36 -3.54
CA PRO A 109 3.45 -15.00 -3.85
C PRO A 109 4.42 -14.23 -4.77
N SER A 110 5.67 -14.66 -4.92
CA SER A 110 6.65 -13.94 -5.75
C SER A 110 6.29 -13.93 -7.24
N THR A 111 5.57 -14.93 -7.70
CA THR A 111 5.10 -15.07 -9.08
C THR A 111 3.63 -14.75 -9.28
N ALA A 112 2.97 -14.24 -8.23
CA ALA A 112 1.54 -13.97 -8.26
C ALA A 112 1.16 -12.96 -9.34
N THR A 113 0.02 -13.19 -9.96
CA THR A 113 -0.59 -12.32 -10.96
C THR A 113 -2.05 -12.09 -10.63
N VAL A 114 -2.58 -10.93 -10.98
CA VAL A 114 -4.01 -10.66 -10.79
C VAL A 114 -4.84 -11.67 -11.57
N LYS A 115 -5.86 -12.25 -10.93
CA LYS A 115 -6.79 -13.19 -11.56
C LYS A 115 -7.44 -12.58 -12.80
N ASN A 116 -7.64 -13.39 -13.82
CA ASN A 116 -8.12 -12.90 -15.13
C ASN A 116 -9.49 -12.20 -15.05
N ASP A 117 -10.39 -12.68 -14.22
CA ASP A 117 -11.71 -12.12 -13.96
C ASP A 117 -11.67 -10.80 -13.16
N LEU A 118 -10.57 -10.51 -12.48
CA LEU A 118 -10.39 -9.33 -11.67
C LEU A 118 -9.44 -8.28 -12.28
N ARG A 119 -8.88 -8.51 -13.46
CA ARG A 119 -7.94 -7.58 -14.12
C ARG A 119 -8.55 -6.20 -14.41
N ASP A 120 -9.84 -6.15 -14.70
CA ASP A 120 -10.52 -4.88 -14.93
C ASP A 120 -10.75 -4.10 -13.62
N ARG A 121 -10.78 -4.81 -12.50
CA ARG A 121 -11.03 -4.23 -11.18
C ARG A 121 -9.76 -3.85 -10.45
N TYR A 122 -8.71 -4.67 -10.55
CA TYR A 122 -7.45 -4.46 -9.82
C TYR A 122 -6.28 -4.28 -10.77
N GLN A 123 -5.43 -3.32 -10.45
CA GLN A 123 -4.20 -3.04 -11.18
C GLN A 123 -3.02 -2.92 -10.21
N VAL A 124 -2.00 -3.74 -10.41
CA VAL A 124 -0.74 -3.61 -9.70
C VAL A 124 -0.01 -2.39 -10.23
N MET A 125 0.30 -1.45 -9.36
CA MET A 125 1.05 -0.25 -9.70
C MET A 125 2.54 -0.43 -9.43
N HIS A 126 2.87 -0.95 -8.25
CA HIS A 126 4.25 -1.20 -7.84
C HIS A 126 4.33 -2.45 -6.98
N ARG A 127 5.48 -3.10 -7.01
CA ARG A 127 5.82 -4.17 -6.08
C ARG A 127 7.29 -4.09 -5.71
N PHE A 128 7.62 -4.53 -4.53
CA PHE A 128 9.00 -4.79 -4.12
C PHE A 128 9.04 -5.89 -3.06
N HIS A 129 10.20 -6.47 -2.87
CA HIS A 129 10.41 -7.49 -1.85
C HIS A 129 11.56 -7.09 -0.92
N SER A 130 11.49 -7.61 0.28
CA SER A 130 12.54 -7.52 1.30
C SER A 130 12.76 -8.89 1.91
N LYS A 131 14.01 -9.22 2.22
CA LYS A 131 14.41 -10.51 2.78
C LYS A 131 14.91 -10.33 4.20
N VAL A 132 14.53 -11.25 5.06
CA VAL A 132 14.98 -11.35 6.45
C VAL A 132 15.46 -12.78 6.69
N THR A 133 16.66 -12.94 7.23
CA THR A 133 17.26 -14.25 7.49
C THR A 133 17.41 -14.47 8.98
N GLY A 134 16.92 -15.60 9.48
CA GLY A 134 17.14 -16.06 10.85
C GLY A 134 18.32 -17.02 10.96
N GLY A 135 18.66 -17.39 12.21
CA GLY A 135 19.72 -18.33 12.55
C GLY A 135 20.90 -17.70 13.27
N GLN A 136 21.74 -18.54 13.84
CA GLN A 136 22.85 -18.12 14.70
C GLN A 136 23.87 -17.19 14.01
N TYR A 137 23.98 -17.27 12.69
CA TYR A 137 24.91 -16.48 11.88
C TYR A 137 24.22 -15.55 10.90
N ALA A 138 22.97 -15.19 11.19
CA ALA A 138 22.19 -14.35 10.29
C ALA A 138 22.75 -12.93 10.23
N SER A 139 23.15 -12.50 9.04
CA SER A 139 23.58 -11.14 8.77
C SER A 139 22.42 -10.14 8.64
N ASN A 140 21.22 -10.63 8.33
CA ASN A 140 20.03 -9.81 8.02
C ASN A 140 18.82 -10.19 8.88
N GLU A 141 18.97 -10.13 10.21
CA GLU A 141 17.85 -10.36 11.14
C GLU A 141 16.74 -9.30 11.04
N GLN A 142 17.10 -8.14 10.53
CA GLN A 142 16.21 -6.99 10.36
C GLN A 142 16.47 -6.35 9.00
N ALA A 143 15.39 -5.99 8.30
CA ALA A 143 15.48 -5.29 7.04
C ALA A 143 14.77 -3.94 7.13
N LEU A 144 15.46 -2.87 6.72
CA LEU A 144 14.86 -1.56 6.55
C LEU A 144 14.20 -1.49 5.18
N VAL A 145 12.96 -1.05 5.18
CA VAL A 145 12.17 -0.80 3.98
C VAL A 145 12.07 0.70 3.79
N ARG A 146 12.53 1.18 2.66
CA ARG A 146 12.39 2.58 2.26
C ARG A 146 12.04 2.63 0.78
N ARG A 147 10.80 3.03 0.46
CA ARG A 147 10.33 3.15 -0.92
C ARG A 147 9.54 4.44 -1.10
N PHE A 148 9.78 5.09 -2.21
CA PHE A 148 9.05 6.26 -2.65
C PHE A 148 8.52 6.01 -4.06
N TRP A 149 7.21 6.19 -4.24
CA TRP A 149 6.55 6.01 -5.53
C TRP A 149 5.72 7.23 -5.88
N ARG A 150 5.86 7.69 -7.11
CA ARG A 150 4.92 8.64 -7.71
C ARG A 150 3.79 7.83 -8.32
N VAL A 151 2.58 8.05 -7.85
CA VAL A 151 1.40 7.26 -8.26
C VAL A 151 0.39 8.06 -9.06
N ASN A 152 0.26 9.36 -8.80
CA ASN A 152 -0.69 10.27 -9.46
C ASN A 152 -2.09 9.62 -9.63
N ASN A 153 -2.61 9.03 -8.56
CA ASN A 153 -3.85 8.29 -8.57
C ASN A 153 -5.02 9.16 -8.12
N HIS A 154 -6.04 9.28 -8.97
CA HIS A 154 -7.26 10.03 -8.66
C HIS A 154 -8.26 9.14 -7.94
N VAL A 155 -8.50 9.42 -6.67
CA VAL A 155 -9.42 8.70 -5.80
C VAL A 155 -10.74 9.44 -5.73
N VAL A 156 -11.84 8.71 -5.81
CA VAL A 156 -13.19 9.25 -5.70
C VAL A 156 -13.93 8.57 -4.55
N TYR A 157 -14.57 9.38 -3.72
CA TYR A 157 -15.43 8.96 -2.61
C TYR A 157 -16.89 9.20 -2.91
N ASN A 158 -17.76 8.51 -2.18
CA ASN A 158 -19.17 8.80 -2.08
C ASN A 158 -19.42 10.07 -1.22
N HIS A 159 -20.66 10.26 -0.76
CA HIS A 159 -21.03 11.42 0.07
C HIS A 159 -20.57 11.32 1.53
N GLN A 160 -20.17 10.13 1.97
CA GLN A 160 -19.79 9.89 3.36
C GLN A 160 -18.50 10.65 3.75
N GLU A 161 -18.43 11.06 5.00
CA GLU A 161 -17.28 11.81 5.53
C GLU A 161 -16.15 10.89 5.95
N ALA A 162 -16.48 9.70 6.46
CA ALA A 162 -15.51 8.74 6.98
C ALA A 162 -14.55 8.25 5.89
N GLY A 163 -13.25 8.25 6.21
CA GLY A 163 -12.21 7.68 5.38
C GLY A 163 -12.14 6.16 5.56
N LYS A 164 -13.08 5.44 4.93
CA LYS A 164 -13.13 3.99 4.93
C LYS A 164 -13.15 3.45 3.51
N TYR A 165 -12.60 2.25 3.30
CA TYR A 165 -12.57 1.61 1.99
C TYR A 165 -13.96 1.50 1.34
N GLU A 166 -14.98 1.15 2.10
CA GLU A 166 -16.38 1.02 1.65
C GLU A 166 -16.97 2.31 1.05
N ASN A 167 -16.40 3.46 1.41
CA ASN A 167 -16.83 4.77 0.96
C ASN A 167 -16.14 5.25 -0.33
N HIS A 168 -15.17 4.50 -0.84
CA HIS A 168 -14.58 4.76 -2.13
C HIS A 168 -15.52 4.32 -3.25
N THR A 169 -15.58 5.11 -4.30
CA THR A 169 -16.29 4.76 -5.54
C THR A 169 -15.35 4.43 -6.67
N GLU A 170 -14.16 5.03 -6.69
CA GLU A 170 -13.16 4.78 -7.73
C GLU A 170 -11.74 4.87 -7.19
N ASN A 171 -10.90 4.00 -7.72
CA ASN A 171 -9.44 4.04 -7.62
C ASN A 171 -8.88 4.06 -6.19
N ALA A 172 -9.43 3.26 -5.29
CA ALA A 172 -8.84 3.06 -3.98
C ALA A 172 -7.40 2.49 -4.11
N LEU A 173 -6.50 2.95 -3.26
CA LEU A 173 -5.15 2.40 -3.15
C LEU A 173 -5.06 1.47 -1.95
N VAL A 174 -4.57 0.28 -2.22
CA VAL A 174 -4.40 -0.79 -1.23
C VAL A 174 -2.94 -1.23 -1.23
N LEU A 175 -2.40 -1.41 -0.05
CA LEU A 175 -1.09 -2.00 0.19
C LEU A 175 -1.30 -3.42 0.70
N ASP A 176 -0.84 -4.39 -0.07
CA ASP A 176 -0.80 -5.80 0.29
C ASP A 176 0.63 -6.17 0.69
N MET A 177 0.77 -6.96 1.77
CA MET A 177 2.05 -7.34 2.36
C MET A 177 2.10 -8.85 2.62
#